data_45f17eb00961fe704ec54ab1e4915020
#
_entry.id   45f17eb00961fe704ec54ab1e4915020
#
_cell.length_a   1.000
_cell.length_b   1.000
_cell.length_c   1.000
_cell.angle_alpha   90.00
_cell.angle_beta   90.00
_cell.angle_gamma   90.00
#
_symmetry.space_group_name_H-M   'P 1'
#
loop_
_entity.id
_entity.type
_entity.pdbx_description
1 polymer ?
#
loop_
_entity_poly.entity_id
_entity_poly.type
_entity_poly.pdbx_seq_one_letter_code
_entity_poly.pdbx_strand_id
1 'polypeptide(L)'
;MNQGTPQDRWVSPVKMDLSKPKKPNPMKTVVSAMDMKMREQGDWNNPVSVADILMKEKGFDNVYQLYSWLSERYHLDMPMPDSPKVKIAERRKARKATLLEDLMEYFCWCLANSSTEKAQKTRSYLKKERGFTQEQIEKLRFGFVPLWSSVVTFMTTKKKYLKEELDEACGVYSVDGKTAVGKTHTLAIPYICAGVLKGFLFRRVDSDDKPKYLANFALDRRSVFFNYPEQGSSVIAVVEGEMDALTATAAGIPGVVAIGGSEIAGERKHQVEVALASGTRSIILCPDLDSTTAEDGTVVPDHARRLKAVMHSVHTIKDIDIEFDSIYVTVFDEPTDPDEFIRKRGGDAFIKLLRDALPWWEYVYKVKSKR
;
A
#
# COMPACT_ATOMS: atom_id res chain seq x y z
N MET A 1 3.04 -40.24 -38.95
CA MET A 1 2.96 -38.83 -38.47
C MET A 1 2.91 -38.87 -36.96
N ASN A 2 4.04 -38.73 -36.30
CA ASN A 2 4.10 -38.68 -34.84
C ASN A 2 3.61 -37.32 -34.38
N GLN A 3 2.43 -37.29 -33.79
CA GLN A 3 1.97 -36.18 -33.02
C GLN A 3 2.68 -36.25 -31.66
N GLY A 4 3.76 -35.46 -31.52
CA GLY A 4 4.46 -35.31 -30.25
C GLY A 4 3.48 -34.79 -29.19
N THR A 5 3.60 -35.34 -27.98
CA THR A 5 2.82 -34.91 -26.82
C THR A 5 3.12 -33.43 -26.50
N PRO A 6 2.24 -32.71 -25.80
CA PRO A 6 2.49 -31.34 -25.39
C PRO A 6 3.83 -31.15 -24.66
N GLN A 7 4.35 -32.16 -23.98
CA GLN A 7 5.65 -32.16 -23.31
C GLN A 7 6.83 -32.00 -24.27
N ASP A 8 6.73 -32.55 -25.50
CA ASP A 8 7.83 -32.45 -26.50
C ASP A 8 7.96 -31.04 -27.08
N ARG A 9 6.96 -30.16 -26.87
CA ARG A 9 7.01 -28.74 -27.30
C ARG A 9 7.64 -27.80 -26.28
N TRP A 10 7.86 -28.28 -25.07
CA TRP A 10 8.57 -27.56 -24.02
C TRP A 10 10.08 -27.76 -24.08
N VAL A 11 10.58 -28.30 -25.18
CA VAL A 11 12.02 -28.48 -25.40
C VAL A 11 12.65 -27.10 -25.42
N SER A 12 13.11 -26.76 -24.28
CA SER A 12 14.30 -26.00 -23.99
C SER A 12 14.63 -24.81 -24.89
N PRO A 13 14.49 -23.59 -24.40
CA PRO A 13 15.16 -22.42 -24.99
C PRO A 13 16.69 -22.63 -25.17
N VAL A 14 17.26 -23.62 -24.50
CA VAL A 14 18.71 -23.96 -24.53
C VAL A 14 19.17 -24.57 -25.84
N LYS A 15 18.30 -24.93 -26.77
CA LYS A 15 18.66 -25.30 -28.13
C LYS A 15 18.67 -24.14 -29.12
N MET A 16 18.75 -22.91 -28.67
CA MET A 16 19.13 -21.81 -29.55
C MET A 16 20.58 -22.02 -29.99
N ASP A 17 20.73 -22.20 -31.27
CA ASP A 17 22.03 -22.28 -31.91
C ASP A 17 22.76 -20.93 -31.74
N LEU A 18 23.58 -20.86 -30.70
CA LEU A 18 24.44 -19.74 -30.39
C LEU A 18 25.63 -19.61 -31.32
N SER A 19 25.75 -20.48 -32.33
CA SER A 19 26.90 -20.55 -33.26
C SER A 19 26.85 -19.55 -34.43
N LYS A 20 25.78 -18.76 -34.58
CA LYS A 20 25.67 -17.75 -35.63
C LYS A 20 26.18 -16.39 -35.18
N PRO A 21 27.14 -15.77 -35.88
CA PRO A 21 27.88 -14.58 -35.46
C PRO A 21 27.11 -13.24 -35.56
N LYS A 22 25.81 -13.22 -35.80
CA LYS A 22 25.03 -12.02 -35.62
C LYS A 22 24.68 -11.93 -34.13
N LYS A 23 25.32 -10.97 -33.42
CA LYS A 23 24.93 -10.63 -32.05
C LYS A 23 23.40 -10.55 -32.01
N PRO A 24 22.69 -11.52 -31.43
CA PRO A 24 21.24 -11.42 -31.31
C PRO A 24 20.98 -10.18 -30.48
N ASN A 25 20.06 -9.35 -30.91
CA ASN A 25 19.55 -8.27 -30.04
C ASN A 25 19.14 -8.93 -28.74
N PRO A 26 19.82 -8.68 -27.61
CA PRO A 26 19.56 -9.37 -26.33
C PRO A 26 18.09 -9.28 -25.96
N MET A 27 17.44 -8.17 -26.29
CA MET A 27 16.01 -7.95 -26.14
C MET A 27 15.15 -8.92 -26.93
N LYS A 28 15.50 -9.17 -28.20
CA LYS A 28 14.78 -10.12 -29.04
C LYS A 28 14.91 -11.54 -28.51
N THR A 29 16.07 -11.86 -27.93
CA THR A 29 16.36 -13.19 -27.36
C THR A 29 15.60 -13.41 -26.05
N VAL A 30 15.53 -12.40 -25.17
CA VAL A 30 14.77 -12.48 -23.92
C VAL A 30 13.27 -12.49 -24.22
N VAL A 31 12.79 -11.65 -25.12
CA VAL A 31 11.37 -11.67 -25.55
C VAL A 31 11.03 -12.99 -26.23
N SER A 32 11.90 -13.55 -27.07
CA SER A 32 11.66 -14.88 -27.67
C SER A 32 11.70 -16.02 -26.66
N ALA A 33 12.52 -15.92 -25.62
CA ALA A 33 12.54 -16.91 -24.54
C ALA A 33 11.33 -16.76 -23.61
N MET A 34 10.82 -15.52 -23.46
CA MET A 34 9.63 -15.22 -22.69
C MET A 34 8.33 -15.31 -23.51
N ASP A 35 8.41 -15.27 -24.84
CA ASP A 35 7.30 -15.56 -25.77
C ASP A 35 7.00 -17.06 -25.88
N MET A 36 7.40 -17.83 -24.88
CA MET A 36 6.85 -19.18 -24.71
C MET A 36 5.37 -19.01 -24.40
N LYS A 37 4.56 -19.24 -25.41
CA LYS A 37 3.12 -19.10 -25.35
C LYS A 37 2.58 -20.14 -24.40
N MET A 38 2.23 -19.74 -23.16
CA MET A 38 1.40 -20.55 -22.29
C MET A 38 -0.03 -20.46 -22.82
N ARG A 39 -0.61 -21.59 -23.10
CA ARG A 39 -2.03 -21.70 -23.43
C ARG A 39 -2.72 -22.09 -22.14
N GLU A 40 -3.71 -21.32 -21.72
CA GLU A 40 -4.64 -21.78 -20.69
C GLU A 40 -5.20 -23.14 -21.12
N GLN A 41 -5.38 -24.04 -20.15
CA GLN A 41 -5.87 -25.39 -20.45
C GLN A 41 -7.20 -25.29 -21.23
N GLY A 42 -7.13 -25.61 -22.52
CA GLY A 42 -8.29 -25.74 -23.41
C GLY A 42 -8.46 -24.66 -24.48
N ASP A 43 -7.86 -23.49 -24.37
CA ASP A 43 -7.98 -22.47 -25.43
C ASP A 43 -6.69 -22.34 -26.28
N TRP A 44 -6.61 -23.19 -27.30
CA TRP A 44 -5.48 -23.19 -28.24
C TRP A 44 -5.50 -22.01 -29.23
N ASN A 45 -6.57 -21.23 -29.22
CA ASN A 45 -6.75 -20.14 -30.16
C ASN A 45 -6.34 -18.77 -29.56
N ASN A 46 -6.17 -18.70 -28.23
CA ASN A 46 -5.80 -17.44 -27.54
C ASN A 46 -4.53 -17.64 -26.69
N PRO A 47 -3.33 -17.69 -27.30
CA PRO A 47 -2.07 -17.90 -26.58
C PRO A 47 -1.71 -16.62 -25.79
N VAL A 48 -1.52 -16.75 -24.48
CA VAL A 48 -0.99 -15.71 -23.60
C VAL A 48 0.52 -15.84 -23.53
N SER A 49 1.28 -14.76 -23.68
CA SER A 49 2.73 -14.80 -23.54
C SER A 49 3.16 -14.85 -22.07
N VAL A 50 4.32 -15.45 -21.78
CA VAL A 50 4.90 -15.42 -20.42
C VAL A 50 5.12 -13.97 -19.95
N ALA A 51 5.46 -13.08 -20.90
CA ALA A 51 5.59 -11.64 -20.60
C ALA A 51 4.26 -11.03 -20.12
N ASP A 52 3.14 -11.35 -20.79
CA ASP A 52 1.83 -10.86 -20.41
C ASP A 52 1.41 -11.39 -19.04
N ILE A 53 1.71 -12.65 -18.73
CA ILE A 53 1.44 -13.25 -17.43
C ILE A 53 2.26 -12.54 -16.35
N LEU A 54 3.57 -12.40 -16.55
CA LEU A 54 4.45 -11.73 -15.59
C LEU A 54 4.08 -10.25 -15.41
N MET A 55 3.69 -9.56 -16.48
CA MET A 55 3.22 -8.18 -16.39
C MET A 55 1.96 -8.10 -15.53
N LYS A 56 0.99 -9.00 -15.75
CA LYS A 56 -0.24 -9.06 -14.97
C LYS A 56 0.01 -9.43 -13.51
N GLU A 57 0.80 -10.48 -13.27
CA GLU A 57 1.11 -10.98 -11.92
C GLU A 57 1.93 -9.99 -11.09
N LYS A 58 2.86 -9.28 -11.73
CA LYS A 58 3.73 -8.30 -11.06
C LYS A 58 3.17 -6.88 -11.08
N GLY A 59 2.00 -6.67 -11.70
CA GLY A 59 1.38 -5.35 -11.78
C GLY A 59 2.17 -4.37 -12.64
N PHE A 60 2.87 -4.85 -13.67
CA PHE A 60 3.60 -3.96 -14.57
C PHE A 60 2.66 -3.36 -15.61
N ASP A 61 2.64 -2.03 -15.72
CA ASP A 61 1.81 -1.30 -16.68
C ASP A 61 2.32 -1.42 -18.11
N ASN A 62 3.58 -1.80 -18.28
CA ASN A 62 4.20 -1.93 -19.59
C ASN A 62 5.41 -2.87 -19.58
N VAL A 63 5.78 -3.33 -20.77
CA VAL A 63 6.88 -4.29 -20.99
C VAL A 63 8.24 -3.79 -20.48
N TYR A 64 8.42 -2.47 -20.32
CA TYR A 64 9.69 -1.90 -19.83
C TYR A 64 9.87 -2.04 -18.32
N GLN A 65 8.79 -2.00 -17.56
CA GLN A 65 8.84 -2.33 -16.14
C GLN A 65 9.24 -3.78 -15.93
N LEU A 66 8.71 -4.67 -16.79
CA LEU A 66 9.14 -6.06 -16.84
C LEU A 66 10.62 -6.19 -17.19
N TYR A 67 11.10 -5.43 -18.18
CA TYR A 67 12.52 -5.45 -18.57
C TYR A 67 13.42 -4.92 -17.46
N SER A 68 13.10 -3.80 -16.85
CA SER A 68 13.87 -3.28 -15.71
C SER A 68 13.95 -4.29 -14.58
N TRP A 69 12.81 -4.90 -14.22
CA TRP A 69 12.75 -5.93 -13.19
C TRP A 69 13.59 -7.17 -13.55
N LEU A 70 13.54 -7.62 -14.80
CA LEU A 70 14.34 -8.75 -15.25
C LEU A 70 15.84 -8.42 -15.29
N SER A 71 16.18 -7.21 -15.75
CA SER A 71 17.57 -6.73 -15.79
C SER A 71 18.16 -6.69 -14.40
N GLU A 72 17.44 -6.13 -13.42
CA GLU A 72 17.88 -6.07 -12.03
C GLU A 72 17.97 -7.45 -11.38
N ARG A 73 16.95 -8.29 -11.57
CA ARG A 73 16.86 -9.59 -10.92
C ARG A 73 17.86 -10.61 -11.45
N TYR A 74 18.12 -10.58 -12.75
CA TYR A 74 18.97 -11.57 -13.44
C TYR A 74 20.27 -10.97 -13.95
N HIS A 75 20.59 -9.72 -13.58
CA HIS A 75 21.81 -9.00 -14.03
C HIS A 75 21.99 -9.01 -15.55
N LEU A 76 20.87 -8.88 -16.27
CA LEU A 76 20.88 -8.85 -17.73
C LEU A 76 21.20 -7.43 -18.19
N ASP A 77 22.24 -7.27 -18.99
CA ASP A 77 22.54 -6.00 -19.67
C ASP A 77 21.53 -5.81 -20.82
N MET A 78 20.37 -5.27 -20.48
CA MET A 78 19.28 -5.09 -21.42
C MET A 78 19.24 -3.64 -21.90
N PRO A 79 19.44 -3.37 -23.19
CA PRO A 79 19.30 -2.03 -23.71
C PRO A 79 17.84 -1.57 -23.56
N MET A 80 17.62 -0.56 -22.70
CA MET A 80 16.31 0.08 -22.57
C MET A 80 15.93 0.70 -23.91
N PRO A 81 14.76 0.37 -24.47
CA PRO A 81 14.38 0.93 -25.75
C PRO A 81 14.12 2.43 -25.64
N ASP A 82 14.79 3.17 -26.48
CA ASP A 82 14.66 4.63 -26.63
C ASP A 82 13.35 5.02 -27.35
N SER A 83 12.24 4.39 -26.99
CA SER A 83 10.96 4.75 -27.59
C SER A 83 10.48 6.12 -27.09
N PRO A 84 10.11 7.03 -27.99
CA PRO A 84 9.54 8.31 -27.58
C PRO A 84 8.33 8.20 -26.64
N LYS A 85 7.52 7.15 -26.81
CA LYS A 85 6.36 6.86 -25.94
C LYS A 85 6.77 6.55 -24.50
N VAL A 86 7.88 5.81 -24.31
CA VAL A 86 8.42 5.49 -22.99
C VAL A 86 8.95 6.73 -22.31
N LYS A 87 9.78 7.50 -23.00
CA LYS A 87 10.28 8.78 -22.47
C LYS A 87 9.15 9.73 -22.06
N ILE A 88 8.06 9.75 -22.84
CA ILE A 88 6.86 10.54 -22.47
C ILE A 88 6.19 9.98 -21.22
N ALA A 89 6.01 8.66 -21.10
CA ALA A 89 5.40 8.03 -19.93
C ALA A 89 6.24 8.24 -18.66
N GLU A 90 7.56 8.07 -18.76
CA GLU A 90 8.49 8.33 -17.65
C GLU A 90 8.48 9.80 -17.23
N ARG A 91 8.47 10.74 -18.17
CA ARG A 91 8.35 12.17 -17.88
C ARG A 91 7.02 12.50 -17.19
N ARG A 92 5.93 11.90 -17.62
CA ARG A 92 4.61 12.06 -16.97
C ARG A 92 4.63 11.49 -15.55
N LYS A 93 5.20 10.30 -15.36
CA LYS A 93 5.35 9.68 -14.03
C LYS A 93 6.21 10.54 -13.10
N ALA A 94 7.37 11.00 -13.57
CA ALA A 94 8.24 11.89 -12.80
C ALA A 94 7.54 13.22 -12.48
N ARG A 95 6.83 13.82 -13.44
CA ARG A 95 6.08 15.07 -13.22
C ARG A 95 4.93 14.89 -12.24
N LYS A 96 4.21 13.75 -12.30
CA LYS A 96 3.17 13.39 -11.31
C LYS A 96 3.76 13.27 -9.91
N ALA A 97 4.90 12.59 -9.76
CA ALA A 97 5.58 12.47 -8.47
C ALA A 97 5.99 13.85 -7.92
N THR A 98 6.59 14.71 -8.76
CA THR A 98 6.94 16.08 -8.38
C THR A 98 5.72 16.88 -7.96
N LEU A 99 4.59 16.76 -8.67
CA LEU A 99 3.35 17.45 -8.33
C LEU A 99 2.78 16.99 -6.98
N LEU A 100 2.82 15.69 -6.67
CA LEU A 100 2.40 15.19 -5.36
C LEU A 100 3.30 15.73 -4.24
N GLU A 101 4.62 15.80 -4.45
CA GLU A 101 5.55 16.39 -3.49
C GLU A 101 5.30 17.89 -3.30
N ASP A 102 5.10 18.65 -4.36
CA ASP A 102 4.75 20.07 -4.29
C ASP A 102 3.42 20.33 -3.53
N LEU A 103 2.43 19.44 -3.73
CA LEU A 103 1.18 19.49 -2.96
C LEU A 103 1.42 19.22 -1.48
N MET A 104 2.25 18.22 -1.16
CA MET A 104 2.56 17.87 0.23
C MET A 104 3.29 19.02 0.92
N GLU A 105 4.29 19.61 0.27
CA GLU A 105 4.99 20.79 0.77
C GLU A 105 4.02 21.94 1.05
N TYR A 106 3.10 22.19 0.12
CA TYR A 106 2.08 23.23 0.27
C TYR A 106 1.15 22.94 1.46
N PHE A 107 0.69 21.70 1.63
CA PHE A 107 -0.15 21.32 2.76
C PHE A 107 0.59 21.41 4.10
N CYS A 108 1.86 21.00 4.16
CA CYS A 108 2.72 21.19 5.35
C CYS A 108 2.88 22.68 5.68
N TRP A 109 3.16 23.49 4.66
CA TRP A 109 3.27 24.94 4.84
C TRP A 109 1.97 25.55 5.34
N CYS A 110 0.83 25.14 4.78
CA CYS A 110 -0.49 25.57 5.25
C CYS A 110 -0.76 25.16 6.69
N LEU A 111 -0.35 23.95 7.11
CA LEU A 111 -0.50 23.52 8.50
C LEU A 111 0.31 24.38 9.46
N ALA A 112 1.54 24.73 9.09
CA ALA A 112 2.41 25.55 9.92
C ALA A 112 1.96 27.02 10.02
N ASN A 113 1.54 27.61 8.89
CA ASN A 113 1.41 29.06 8.76
C ASN A 113 -0.03 29.59 8.70
N SER A 114 -1.03 28.75 8.41
CA SER A 114 -2.41 29.24 8.30
C SER A 114 -2.99 29.60 9.68
N SER A 115 -3.54 30.80 9.80
CA SER A 115 -4.22 31.30 11.00
C SER A 115 -5.72 30.98 11.02
N THR A 116 -6.26 30.31 10.00
CA THR A 116 -7.68 29.97 9.93
C THR A 116 -8.11 29.05 11.05
N GLU A 117 -9.36 29.18 11.50
CA GLU A 117 -9.94 28.32 12.55
C GLU A 117 -9.79 26.84 12.24
N LYS A 118 -9.99 26.45 10.96
CA LYS A 118 -9.83 25.06 10.53
C LYS A 118 -8.40 24.55 10.64
N ALA A 119 -7.42 25.38 10.31
CA ALA A 119 -6.02 25.02 10.50
C ALA A 119 -5.67 24.87 11.98
N GLN A 120 -6.21 25.73 12.84
CA GLN A 120 -6.04 25.65 14.29
C GLN A 120 -6.69 24.36 14.84
N LYS A 121 -7.91 24.00 14.41
CA LYS A 121 -8.56 22.73 14.75
C LYS A 121 -7.73 21.52 14.29
N THR A 122 -7.20 21.56 13.08
CA THR A 122 -6.34 20.47 12.57
C THR A 122 -5.07 20.30 13.41
N ARG A 123 -4.41 21.39 13.78
CA ARG A 123 -3.26 21.35 14.72
C ARG A 123 -3.65 20.84 16.10
N SER A 124 -4.79 21.31 16.63
CA SER A 124 -5.31 20.87 17.94
C SER A 124 -5.59 19.38 17.94
N TYR A 125 -6.23 18.86 16.89
CA TYR A 125 -6.47 17.43 16.69
C TYR A 125 -5.17 16.63 16.76
N LEU A 126 -4.15 17.00 15.99
CA LEU A 126 -2.87 16.28 15.98
C LEU A 126 -2.19 16.32 17.34
N LYS A 127 -2.17 17.50 18.01
CA LYS A 127 -1.45 17.68 19.28
C LYS A 127 -2.21 17.17 20.49
N LYS A 128 -3.51 17.51 20.61
CA LYS A 128 -4.28 17.23 21.82
C LYS A 128 -4.98 15.89 21.78
N GLU A 129 -5.56 15.52 20.63
CA GLU A 129 -6.32 14.28 20.53
C GLU A 129 -5.43 13.09 20.15
N ARG A 130 -4.42 13.31 19.30
CA ARG A 130 -3.47 12.26 18.88
C ARG A 130 -2.14 12.26 19.62
N GLY A 131 -1.83 13.34 20.34
CA GLY A 131 -0.63 13.40 21.17
C GLY A 131 0.69 13.57 20.41
N PHE A 132 0.64 13.89 19.12
CA PHE A 132 1.86 14.09 18.33
C PHE A 132 2.60 15.36 18.76
N THR A 133 3.92 15.25 18.93
CA THR A 133 4.81 16.42 19.10
C THR A 133 4.93 17.19 17.79
N GLN A 134 5.42 18.42 17.87
CA GLN A 134 5.66 19.22 16.66
C GLN A 134 6.67 18.54 15.72
N GLU A 135 7.73 17.96 16.27
CA GLU A 135 8.73 17.21 15.50
C GLU A 135 8.13 15.99 14.79
N GLN A 136 7.27 15.25 15.48
CA GLN A 136 6.56 14.10 14.88
C GLN A 136 5.61 14.54 13.75
N ILE A 137 4.89 15.66 13.94
CA ILE A 137 4.01 16.23 12.91
C ILE A 137 4.80 16.57 11.64
N GLU A 138 5.96 17.18 11.79
CA GLU A 138 6.84 17.54 10.68
C GLU A 138 7.47 16.31 10.02
N LYS A 139 8.00 15.38 10.81
CA LYS A 139 8.60 14.12 10.31
C LYS A 139 7.60 13.25 9.55
N LEU A 140 6.38 13.14 10.05
CA LEU A 140 5.30 12.40 9.40
C LEU A 140 4.64 13.19 8.27
N ARG A 141 5.06 14.43 8.05
CA ARG A 141 4.59 15.30 6.97
C ARG A 141 3.09 15.50 6.96
N PHE A 142 2.46 15.65 8.13
CA PHE A 142 1.05 16.03 8.18
C PHE A 142 0.83 17.42 7.58
N GLY A 143 -0.28 17.59 6.86
CA GLY A 143 -0.61 18.86 6.21
C GLY A 143 -2.02 19.33 6.51
N PHE A 144 -2.25 20.62 6.35
CA PHE A 144 -3.59 21.21 6.35
C PHE A 144 -4.00 21.53 4.91
N VAL A 145 -5.18 21.06 4.52
CA VAL A 145 -5.75 21.33 3.20
C VAL A 145 -6.70 22.53 3.30
N PRO A 146 -6.35 23.68 2.69
CA PRO A 146 -7.29 24.79 2.53
C PRO A 146 -8.40 24.42 1.55
N LEU A 147 -9.31 25.36 1.26
CA LEU A 147 -10.33 25.11 0.25
C LEU A 147 -9.68 24.63 -1.06
N TRP A 148 -10.23 23.57 -1.65
CA TRP A 148 -9.62 22.94 -2.82
C TRP A 148 -9.42 23.91 -3.99
N SER A 149 -10.34 24.88 -4.17
CA SER A 149 -10.17 25.95 -5.15
C SER A 149 -8.89 26.77 -4.93
N SER A 150 -8.52 27.02 -3.68
CA SER A 150 -7.26 27.71 -3.35
C SER A 150 -6.04 26.85 -3.67
N VAL A 151 -6.13 25.52 -3.45
CA VAL A 151 -5.08 24.56 -3.83
C VAL A 151 -4.89 24.61 -5.35
N VAL A 152 -5.97 24.49 -6.13
CA VAL A 152 -5.92 24.57 -7.61
C VAL A 152 -5.30 25.90 -8.05
N THR A 153 -5.77 27.01 -7.49
CA THR A 153 -5.24 28.34 -7.83
C THR A 153 -3.74 28.44 -7.56
N PHE A 154 -3.28 27.98 -6.38
CA PHE A 154 -1.85 28.01 -6.02
C PHE A 154 -1.02 27.15 -7.00
N MET A 155 -1.44 25.92 -7.24
CA MET A 155 -0.70 24.98 -8.09
C MET A 155 -0.63 25.44 -9.55
N THR A 156 -1.71 26.03 -10.07
CA THR A 156 -1.73 26.53 -11.46
C THR A 156 -1.02 27.87 -11.62
N THR A 157 -1.16 28.81 -10.66
CA THR A 157 -0.58 30.15 -10.80
C THR A 157 0.86 30.23 -10.32
N LYS A 158 1.22 29.57 -9.23
CA LYS A 158 2.55 29.65 -8.63
C LYS A 158 3.49 28.52 -9.09
N LYS A 159 2.98 27.28 -9.08
CA LYS A 159 3.78 26.11 -9.48
C LYS A 159 3.67 25.80 -10.99
N LYS A 160 2.77 26.48 -11.73
CA LYS A 160 2.62 26.35 -13.19
C LYS A 160 2.22 24.96 -13.67
N TYR A 161 1.48 24.21 -12.85
CA TYR A 161 0.84 22.98 -13.29
C TYR A 161 -0.42 23.27 -14.08
N LEU A 162 -0.74 22.39 -15.03
CA LEU A 162 -2.05 22.43 -15.69
C LEU A 162 -3.11 21.85 -14.74
N LYS A 163 -4.34 22.30 -14.88
CA LYS A 163 -5.45 21.77 -14.08
C LYS A 163 -5.63 20.27 -14.32
N GLU A 164 -5.48 19.83 -15.56
CA GLU A 164 -5.57 18.43 -15.98
C GLU A 164 -4.50 17.57 -15.33
N GLU A 165 -3.26 18.08 -15.18
CA GLU A 165 -2.19 17.38 -14.46
C GLU A 165 -2.54 17.23 -12.98
N LEU A 166 -3.13 18.25 -12.38
CA LEU A 166 -3.57 18.21 -10.99
C LEU A 166 -4.72 17.22 -10.79
N ASP A 167 -5.70 17.23 -11.69
CA ASP A 167 -6.85 16.32 -11.64
C ASP A 167 -6.41 14.86 -11.86
N GLU A 168 -5.44 14.60 -12.75
CA GLU A 168 -4.88 13.27 -12.99
C GLU A 168 -4.05 12.76 -11.79
N ALA A 169 -3.23 13.62 -11.18
CA ALA A 169 -2.34 13.22 -10.10
C ALA A 169 -3.04 13.13 -8.74
N CYS A 170 -3.92 14.09 -8.46
CA CYS A 170 -4.56 14.25 -7.14
C CYS A 170 -6.00 14.75 -7.27
N GLY A 171 -6.75 14.28 -8.26
CA GLY A 171 -8.17 14.60 -8.37
C GLY A 171 -8.93 14.20 -7.12
N VAL A 172 -9.83 15.06 -6.65
CA VAL A 172 -10.69 14.80 -5.51
C VAL A 172 -12.14 14.74 -5.92
N TYR A 173 -12.90 13.86 -5.27
CA TYR A 173 -14.32 13.70 -5.55
C TYR A 173 -15.07 15.03 -5.31
N SER A 174 -15.84 15.47 -6.30
CA SER A 174 -16.69 16.64 -6.17
C SER A 174 -18.09 16.36 -6.74
N VAL A 175 -19.10 16.90 -6.07
CA VAL A 175 -20.49 16.91 -6.54
C VAL A 175 -20.85 18.36 -6.84
N ASP A 176 -21.33 18.64 -8.03
CA ASP A 176 -21.66 20.01 -8.49
C ASP A 176 -20.50 21.00 -8.29
N GLY A 177 -19.27 20.57 -8.59
CA GLY A 177 -18.07 21.38 -8.40
C GLY A 177 -17.68 21.65 -6.94
N LYS A 178 -18.38 21.04 -5.98
CA LYS A 178 -18.11 21.17 -4.54
C LYS A 178 -17.49 19.89 -4.03
N THR A 179 -16.34 20.01 -3.38
CA THR A 179 -15.68 18.89 -2.71
C THR A 179 -15.71 19.04 -1.20
N ALA A 180 -15.71 17.91 -0.50
CA ALA A 180 -15.54 17.86 0.96
C ALA A 180 -14.07 18.11 1.38
N VAL A 181 -13.10 17.85 0.49
CA VAL A 181 -11.69 18.09 0.73
C VAL A 181 -11.41 19.59 0.86
N GLY A 182 -10.74 19.97 1.96
CA GLY A 182 -10.53 21.37 2.34
C GLY A 182 -11.75 22.04 2.98
N LYS A 183 -12.92 21.42 2.93
CA LYS A 183 -14.15 21.88 3.60
C LYS A 183 -14.34 21.22 4.99
N THR A 184 -14.48 19.91 5.00
CA THR A 184 -14.66 19.05 6.17
C THR A 184 -13.47 18.14 6.40
N HIS A 185 -12.83 17.69 5.33
CA HIS A 185 -11.62 16.86 5.35
C HIS A 185 -10.40 17.75 5.17
N THR A 186 -9.87 18.24 6.29
CA THR A 186 -8.84 19.28 6.32
C THR A 186 -7.44 18.78 6.67
N LEU A 187 -7.31 17.59 7.23
CA LEU A 187 -6.02 16.98 7.50
C LEU A 187 -5.56 16.14 6.30
N ALA A 188 -4.46 16.52 5.68
CA ALA A 188 -3.78 15.71 4.68
C ALA A 188 -2.80 14.75 5.35
N ILE A 189 -2.90 13.48 5.00
CA ILE A 189 -2.00 12.40 5.42
C ILE A 189 -1.34 11.86 4.16
N PRO A 190 0.00 11.97 4.01
CA PRO A 190 0.68 11.43 2.85
C PRO A 190 0.60 9.89 2.85
N TYR A 191 0.16 9.30 1.76
CA TYR A 191 0.17 7.86 1.57
C TYR A 191 1.52 7.45 1.00
N ILE A 192 2.43 7.02 1.88
CA ILE A 192 3.79 6.64 1.53
C ILE A 192 3.91 5.11 1.55
N CYS A 193 4.54 4.57 0.51
CA CYS A 193 4.89 3.16 0.43
C CYS A 193 6.30 3.04 -0.17
N ALA A 194 7.18 2.31 0.49
CA ALA A 194 8.58 2.14 0.07
C ALA A 194 9.28 3.48 -0.24
N GLY A 195 9.12 4.47 0.65
CA GLY A 195 9.70 5.81 0.50
C GLY A 195 9.04 6.71 -0.56
N VAL A 196 8.08 6.20 -1.33
CA VAL A 196 7.43 6.92 -2.43
C VAL A 196 6.06 7.43 -2.02
N LEU A 197 5.80 8.71 -2.22
CA LEU A 197 4.49 9.32 -2.05
C LEU A 197 3.55 8.87 -3.20
N LYS A 198 2.52 8.10 -2.87
CA LYS A 198 1.55 7.54 -3.81
C LYS A 198 0.32 8.43 -3.99
N GLY A 199 0.02 9.25 -2.99
CA GLY A 199 -1.15 10.12 -2.95
C GLY A 199 -1.46 10.59 -1.53
N PHE A 200 -2.72 10.90 -1.27
CA PHE A 200 -3.16 11.47 0.01
C PHE A 200 -4.43 10.81 0.51
N LEU A 201 -4.50 10.71 1.84
CA LEU A 201 -5.74 10.57 2.56
C LEU A 201 -6.09 11.92 3.19
N PHE A 202 -7.35 12.29 3.10
CA PHE A 202 -7.88 13.49 3.71
C PHE A 202 -8.81 13.09 4.86
N ARG A 203 -8.46 13.49 6.07
CA ARG A 203 -9.22 13.13 7.27
C ARG A 203 -10.07 14.30 7.74
N ARG A 204 -11.31 14.01 8.16
CA ARG A 204 -12.16 14.90 8.92
C ARG A 204 -11.66 14.96 10.36
N VAL A 205 -11.57 16.17 10.93
CA VAL A 205 -11.05 16.42 12.28
C VAL A 205 -12.01 17.23 13.17
N ASP A 206 -13.16 17.63 12.63
CA ASP A 206 -14.11 18.51 13.31
C ASP A 206 -15.39 17.80 13.77
N SER A 207 -15.63 16.59 13.34
CA SER A 207 -16.76 15.74 13.77
C SER A 207 -16.48 14.27 13.48
N ASP A 208 -17.30 13.41 14.08
CA ASP A 208 -17.29 11.95 13.84
C ASP A 208 -18.16 11.51 12.66
N ASP A 209 -18.69 12.46 11.89
CA ASP A 209 -19.50 12.17 10.70
C ASP A 209 -18.72 11.32 9.70
N LYS A 210 -19.41 10.39 9.07
CA LYS A 210 -18.84 9.54 8.02
C LYS A 210 -18.99 10.18 6.62
N PRO A 211 -18.06 9.93 5.69
CA PRO A 211 -16.85 9.17 5.88
C PRO A 211 -15.77 9.95 6.66
N LYS A 212 -15.01 9.26 7.52
CA LYS A 212 -13.89 9.88 8.26
C LYS A 212 -12.72 10.22 7.34
N TYR A 213 -12.53 9.44 6.28
CA TYR A 213 -11.44 9.59 5.32
C TYR A 213 -11.96 9.67 3.89
N LEU A 214 -11.29 10.49 3.09
CA LEU A 214 -11.38 10.50 1.63
C LEU A 214 -9.98 10.29 1.07
N ALA A 215 -9.89 9.58 -0.06
CA ALA A 215 -8.64 9.43 -0.81
C ALA A 215 -8.72 10.25 -2.10
N ASN A 216 -7.59 10.66 -2.64
CA ASN A 216 -7.57 11.17 -4.01
C ASN A 216 -7.78 10.02 -5.02
N PHE A 217 -8.37 10.29 -6.18
CA PHE A 217 -8.78 9.27 -7.16
C PHE A 217 -7.64 8.39 -7.67
N ALA A 218 -6.46 8.98 -7.84
CA ALA A 218 -5.31 8.25 -8.36
C ALA A 218 -4.63 7.34 -7.32
N LEU A 219 -5.11 7.33 -6.07
CA LEU A 219 -4.56 6.51 -5.00
C LEU A 219 -5.29 5.17 -4.95
N ASP A 220 -4.62 4.12 -5.39
CA ASP A 220 -5.08 2.75 -5.16
C ASP A 220 -4.57 2.23 -3.82
N ARG A 221 -5.43 2.33 -2.78
CA ARG A 221 -5.15 1.89 -1.41
C ARG A 221 -5.11 0.37 -1.25
N ARG A 222 -5.52 -0.38 -2.28
CA ARG A 222 -5.61 -1.84 -2.22
C ARG A 222 -4.38 -2.52 -2.81
N SER A 223 -3.58 -1.79 -3.58
CA SER A 223 -2.42 -2.35 -4.28
C SER A 223 -1.15 -2.40 -3.42
N VAL A 224 -1.01 -1.52 -2.43
CA VAL A 224 0.20 -1.45 -1.60
C VAL A 224 -0.16 -1.12 -0.15
N PHE A 225 0.64 -1.62 0.81
CA PHE A 225 0.51 -1.23 2.20
C PHE A 225 0.84 0.24 2.41
N PHE A 226 0.05 0.89 3.25
CA PHE A 226 0.43 2.19 3.80
C PHE A 226 1.64 2.04 4.72
N ASN A 227 2.58 2.98 4.61
CA ASN A 227 3.77 3.04 5.46
C ASN A 227 4.72 1.83 5.34
N TYR A 228 4.71 1.11 4.19
CA TYR A 228 5.69 0.05 3.96
C TYR A 228 7.10 0.64 3.90
N PRO A 229 8.10 0.04 4.60
CA PRO A 229 9.45 0.59 4.67
C PRO A 229 10.15 0.68 3.31
N GLU A 230 10.95 1.73 3.09
CA GLU A 230 11.70 1.92 1.85
C GLU A 230 12.68 0.79 1.55
N GLN A 231 13.37 0.31 2.57
CA GLN A 231 14.35 -0.77 2.45
C GLN A 231 13.74 -2.17 2.59
N GLY A 232 12.39 -2.24 2.60
CA GLY A 232 11.70 -3.48 2.92
C GLY A 232 11.78 -3.82 4.42
N SER A 233 11.20 -4.95 4.78
CA SER A 233 11.28 -5.50 6.14
C SER A 233 11.05 -7.00 6.10
N SER A 234 11.88 -7.77 6.79
CA SER A 234 11.69 -9.22 6.92
C SER A 234 10.45 -9.56 7.77
N VAL A 235 10.06 -8.65 8.67
CA VAL A 235 8.86 -8.78 9.50
C VAL A 235 8.05 -7.51 9.40
N ILE A 236 6.75 -7.62 9.12
CA ILE A 236 5.82 -6.51 9.19
C ILE A 236 4.71 -6.77 10.20
N ALA A 237 4.30 -5.72 10.91
CA ALA A 237 3.10 -5.73 11.74
C ALA A 237 1.97 -5.01 10.98
N VAL A 238 0.88 -5.72 10.70
CA VAL A 238 -0.23 -5.24 9.90
C VAL A 238 -1.35 -4.77 10.81
N VAL A 239 -1.63 -3.47 10.80
CA VAL A 239 -2.73 -2.82 11.53
C VAL A 239 -3.87 -2.43 10.57
N GLU A 240 -5.03 -2.09 11.11
CA GLU A 240 -6.21 -1.74 10.31
C GLU A 240 -6.11 -0.33 9.73
N GLY A 241 -5.82 0.64 10.57
CA GLY A 241 -5.87 2.07 10.24
C GLY A 241 -4.53 2.73 9.98
N GLU A 242 -4.54 3.73 9.11
CA GLU A 242 -3.31 4.48 8.80
C GLU A 242 -2.80 5.30 10.00
N MET A 243 -3.71 5.74 10.89
CA MET A 243 -3.29 6.45 12.11
C MET A 243 -2.57 5.54 13.08
N ASP A 244 -2.94 4.26 13.17
CA ASP A 244 -2.26 3.27 14.00
C ASP A 244 -0.81 3.09 13.58
N ALA A 245 -0.59 2.93 12.25
CA ALA A 245 0.76 2.84 11.68
C ALA A 245 1.58 4.11 11.91
N LEU A 246 0.97 5.30 11.80
CA LEU A 246 1.65 6.57 12.04
C LEU A 246 1.99 6.78 13.51
N THR A 247 1.10 6.39 14.44
CA THR A 247 1.38 6.45 15.88
C THR A 247 2.52 5.49 16.26
N ALA A 248 2.54 4.28 15.69
CA ALA A 248 3.66 3.36 15.87
C ALA A 248 4.98 3.94 15.31
N THR A 249 4.94 4.54 14.12
CA THR A 249 6.11 5.21 13.52
C THR A 249 6.60 6.37 14.39
N ALA A 250 5.68 7.19 14.91
CA ALA A 250 6.00 8.29 15.82
C ALA A 250 6.64 7.80 17.13
N ALA A 251 6.26 6.61 17.59
CA ALA A 251 6.86 5.95 18.74
C ALA A 251 8.20 5.24 18.41
N GLY A 252 8.70 5.36 17.18
CA GLY A 252 9.97 4.75 16.76
C GLY A 252 9.89 3.25 16.45
N ILE A 253 8.71 2.71 16.20
CA ILE A 253 8.50 1.29 15.93
C ILE A 253 8.50 1.07 14.41
N PRO A 254 9.52 0.41 13.85
CA PRO A 254 9.60 0.16 12.40
C PRO A 254 8.70 -0.99 11.96
N GLY A 255 8.41 -1.05 10.66
CA GLY A 255 7.73 -2.20 10.04
C GLY A 255 6.24 -2.32 10.38
N VAL A 256 5.62 -1.29 10.98
CA VAL A 256 4.17 -1.24 11.17
C VAL A 256 3.53 -0.62 9.93
N VAL A 257 2.65 -1.38 9.29
CA VAL A 257 1.99 -1.03 8.03
C VAL A 257 0.48 -1.11 8.19
N ALA A 258 -0.28 -0.30 7.43
CA ALA A 258 -1.74 -0.38 7.49
C ALA A 258 -2.33 -0.92 6.17
N ILE A 259 -3.40 -1.72 6.32
CA ILE A 259 -4.17 -2.25 5.18
C ILE A 259 -5.28 -1.32 4.71
N GLY A 260 -5.67 -0.35 5.53
CA GLY A 260 -6.82 0.52 5.27
C GLY A 260 -8.17 -0.23 5.26
N GLY A 261 -8.34 -1.18 6.16
CA GLY A 261 -9.53 -2.00 6.32
C GLY A 261 -9.38 -2.98 7.48
N SER A 262 -10.41 -3.78 7.77
CA SER A 262 -10.44 -4.69 8.92
C SER A 262 -9.77 -6.05 8.69
N GLU A 263 -9.54 -6.44 7.43
CA GLU A 263 -8.99 -7.75 7.10
C GLU A 263 -8.26 -7.73 5.75
N ILE A 264 -7.32 -8.65 5.56
CA ILE A 264 -6.66 -8.89 4.28
C ILE A 264 -7.55 -9.84 3.49
N ALA A 265 -8.33 -9.31 2.54
CA ALA A 265 -9.23 -10.09 1.70
C ALA A 265 -9.35 -9.46 0.30
N GLY A 266 -9.72 -10.28 -0.70
CA GLY A 266 -9.93 -9.83 -2.07
C GLY A 266 -8.72 -9.13 -2.66
N GLU A 267 -8.90 -7.93 -3.20
CA GLU A 267 -7.84 -7.15 -3.85
C GLU A 267 -6.67 -6.78 -2.91
N ARG A 268 -6.88 -6.75 -1.58
CA ARG A 268 -5.81 -6.51 -0.61
C ARG A 268 -4.78 -7.65 -0.53
N LYS A 269 -5.07 -8.80 -1.09
CA LYS A 269 -4.09 -9.88 -1.29
C LYS A 269 -2.83 -9.34 -1.98
N HIS A 270 -3.00 -8.46 -2.95
CA HIS A 270 -1.89 -7.86 -3.69
C HIS A 270 -0.92 -7.06 -2.80
N GLN A 271 -1.39 -6.39 -1.75
CA GLN A 271 -0.51 -5.71 -0.79
C GLN A 271 0.49 -6.69 -0.16
N VAL A 272 0.00 -7.88 0.21
CA VAL A 272 0.83 -8.93 0.82
C VAL A 272 1.80 -9.52 -0.22
N GLU A 273 1.33 -9.79 -1.43
CA GLU A 273 2.16 -10.30 -2.53
C GLU A 273 3.35 -9.37 -2.80
N VAL A 274 3.10 -8.05 -2.85
CA VAL A 274 4.15 -7.04 -3.02
C VAL A 274 5.14 -7.05 -1.83
N ALA A 275 4.64 -7.13 -0.60
CA ALA A 275 5.50 -7.17 0.59
C ALA A 275 6.37 -8.44 0.62
N LEU A 276 5.79 -9.61 0.35
CA LEU A 276 6.53 -10.88 0.28
C LEU A 276 7.57 -10.86 -0.85
N ALA A 277 7.20 -10.37 -2.02
CA ALA A 277 8.13 -10.18 -3.15
C ALA A 277 9.26 -9.19 -2.82
N SER A 278 9.02 -8.24 -1.92
CA SER A 278 10.01 -7.27 -1.44
C SER A 278 10.86 -7.78 -0.27
N GLY A 279 10.74 -9.06 0.10
CA GLY A 279 11.60 -9.70 1.10
C GLY A 279 10.95 -9.87 2.49
N THR A 280 9.69 -9.52 2.69
CA THR A 280 8.97 -9.88 3.92
C THR A 280 8.86 -11.40 4.01
N ARG A 281 9.06 -11.94 5.22
CA ARG A 281 9.00 -13.38 5.52
C ARG A 281 8.00 -13.70 6.62
N SER A 282 7.80 -12.79 7.56
CA SER A 282 6.85 -12.98 8.67
C SER A 282 5.88 -11.82 8.76
N ILE A 283 4.62 -12.14 9.05
CA ILE A 283 3.53 -11.18 9.16
C ILE A 283 2.92 -11.29 10.56
N ILE A 284 2.86 -10.18 11.28
CA ILE A 284 2.16 -10.07 12.55
C ILE A 284 0.84 -9.35 12.29
N LEU A 285 -0.28 -10.05 12.38
CA LEU A 285 -1.60 -9.45 12.31
C LEU A 285 -1.92 -8.77 13.65
N CYS A 286 -2.24 -7.50 13.61
CA CYS A 286 -2.60 -6.70 14.77
C CYS A 286 -3.95 -5.99 14.54
N PRO A 287 -5.05 -6.76 14.39
CA PRO A 287 -6.37 -6.19 14.22
C PRO A 287 -6.89 -5.58 15.53
N ASP A 288 -7.77 -4.61 15.41
CA ASP A 288 -8.45 -3.97 16.53
C ASP A 288 -9.22 -5.00 17.38
N LEU A 289 -9.36 -4.74 18.66
CA LEU A 289 -10.25 -5.46 19.53
C LEU A 289 -11.41 -4.54 19.93
N ASP A 290 -12.48 -4.60 19.15
CA ASP A 290 -13.70 -3.84 19.42
C ASP A 290 -14.45 -4.37 20.66
N SER A 291 -15.41 -3.60 21.14
CA SER A 291 -16.40 -4.02 22.13
C SER A 291 -17.70 -4.44 21.45
N THR A 292 -18.42 -5.37 22.09
CA THR A 292 -19.79 -5.72 21.75
C THR A 292 -20.65 -5.76 23.02
N THR A 293 -21.97 -5.70 22.87
CA THR A 293 -22.88 -5.82 24.01
C THR A 293 -23.39 -7.25 24.09
N ALA A 294 -23.17 -7.89 25.24
CA ALA A 294 -23.69 -9.21 25.55
C ALA A 294 -25.22 -9.18 25.80
N GLU A 295 -25.87 -10.34 25.87
CA GLU A 295 -27.31 -10.47 26.04
C GLU A 295 -27.80 -9.84 27.37
N ASP A 296 -26.97 -9.83 28.41
CA ASP A 296 -27.23 -9.22 29.70
C ASP A 296 -26.97 -7.69 29.74
N GLY A 297 -26.62 -7.09 28.59
CA GLY A 297 -26.33 -5.66 28.46
C GLY A 297 -24.91 -5.27 28.86
N THR A 298 -24.04 -6.20 29.25
CA THR A 298 -22.65 -5.91 29.57
C THR A 298 -21.81 -5.67 28.30
N VAL A 299 -20.85 -4.74 28.40
CA VAL A 299 -19.91 -4.47 27.29
C VAL A 299 -18.70 -5.41 27.43
N VAL A 300 -18.48 -6.23 26.42
CA VAL A 300 -17.42 -7.24 26.40
C VAL A 300 -16.56 -7.13 25.13
N PRO A 301 -15.31 -7.63 25.15
CA PRO A 301 -14.47 -7.68 23.94
C PRO A 301 -15.10 -8.54 22.83
N ASP A 302 -15.15 -8.04 21.61
CA ASP A 302 -15.65 -8.78 20.43
C ASP A 302 -14.59 -9.71 19.84
N HIS A 303 -14.27 -10.75 20.59
CA HIS A 303 -13.34 -11.79 20.14
C HIS A 303 -13.85 -12.55 18.90
N ALA A 304 -15.17 -12.60 18.66
CA ALA A 304 -15.73 -13.31 17.54
C ALA A 304 -15.44 -12.59 16.21
N ARG A 305 -15.69 -11.29 16.18
CA ARG A 305 -15.39 -10.45 15.01
C ARG A 305 -13.91 -10.44 14.71
N ARG A 306 -13.07 -10.24 15.73
CA ARG A 306 -11.62 -10.26 15.60
C ARG A 306 -11.10 -11.60 15.07
N LEU A 307 -11.59 -12.72 15.60
CA LEU A 307 -11.23 -14.06 15.13
C LEU A 307 -11.61 -14.27 13.65
N LYS A 308 -12.78 -13.80 13.24
CA LYS A 308 -13.24 -13.87 11.85
C LYS A 308 -12.29 -13.11 10.91
N ALA A 309 -11.92 -11.87 11.25
CA ALA A 309 -11.00 -11.06 10.48
C ALA A 309 -9.60 -11.71 10.36
N VAL A 310 -9.09 -12.25 11.48
CA VAL A 310 -7.82 -13.01 11.51
C VAL A 310 -7.90 -14.22 10.58
N MET A 311 -8.96 -15.02 10.67
CA MET A 311 -9.09 -16.23 9.86
C MET A 311 -9.17 -15.92 8.36
N HIS A 312 -9.92 -14.89 7.96
CA HIS A 312 -9.97 -14.44 6.56
C HIS A 312 -8.59 -13.99 6.07
N SER A 313 -7.88 -13.20 6.88
CA SER A 313 -6.53 -12.74 6.54
C SER A 313 -5.55 -13.90 6.41
N VAL A 314 -5.58 -14.86 7.34
CA VAL A 314 -4.73 -16.06 7.31
C VAL A 314 -5.00 -16.90 6.05
N HIS A 315 -6.28 -17.13 5.71
CA HIS A 315 -6.65 -17.86 4.48
C HIS A 315 -6.09 -17.15 3.24
N THR A 316 -6.34 -15.84 3.13
CA THR A 316 -5.88 -15.06 1.99
C THR A 316 -4.35 -15.08 1.85
N ILE A 317 -3.61 -14.98 2.96
CA ILE A 317 -2.14 -15.00 2.94
C ILE A 317 -1.63 -16.39 2.55
N LYS A 318 -2.23 -17.46 3.08
CA LYS A 318 -1.82 -18.84 2.77
C LYS A 318 -2.10 -19.27 1.33
N ASP A 319 -3.05 -18.59 0.65
CA ASP A 319 -3.34 -18.81 -0.76
C ASP A 319 -2.36 -18.08 -1.70
N ILE A 320 -1.34 -17.41 -1.15
CA ILE A 320 -0.29 -16.76 -1.93
C ILE A 320 0.80 -17.79 -2.22
N ASP A 321 1.15 -17.96 -3.49
CA ASP A 321 2.23 -18.84 -3.94
C ASP A 321 3.60 -18.14 -3.85
N ILE A 322 3.92 -17.64 -2.65
CA ILE A 322 5.22 -17.05 -2.32
C ILE A 322 5.61 -17.58 -0.94
N GLU A 323 6.83 -18.08 -0.83
CA GLU A 323 7.36 -18.61 0.42
C GLU A 323 7.39 -17.53 1.52
N PHE A 324 6.88 -17.87 2.69
CA PHE A 324 6.95 -17.05 3.89
C PHE A 324 7.09 -17.94 5.14
N ASP A 325 7.67 -17.39 6.21
CA ASP A 325 7.99 -18.18 7.41
C ASP A 325 6.75 -18.43 8.26
N SER A 326 6.04 -17.36 8.67
CA SER A 326 4.97 -17.51 9.63
C SER A 326 4.01 -16.31 9.70
N ILE A 327 2.81 -16.60 10.19
CA ILE A 327 1.79 -15.60 10.53
C ILE A 327 1.58 -15.64 12.03
N TYR A 328 1.70 -14.50 12.68
CA TYR A 328 1.45 -14.29 14.11
C TYR A 328 0.26 -13.37 14.32
N VAL A 329 -0.32 -13.40 15.53
CA VAL A 329 -1.46 -12.55 15.90
C VAL A 329 -1.21 -11.97 17.28
N THR A 330 -1.34 -10.67 17.44
CA THR A 330 -1.27 -10.01 18.75
C THR A 330 -2.46 -10.38 19.63
N VAL A 331 -2.29 -10.29 20.95
CA VAL A 331 -3.36 -10.52 21.92
C VAL A 331 -3.52 -9.28 22.78
N PHE A 332 -4.62 -8.55 22.61
CA PHE A 332 -4.99 -7.47 23.51
C PHE A 332 -5.74 -8.03 24.74
N ASP A 333 -5.52 -7.44 25.89
CA ASP A 333 -6.17 -7.82 27.15
C ASP A 333 -7.55 -7.18 27.32
N GLU A 334 -7.76 -6.01 26.68
CA GLU A 334 -8.97 -5.19 26.72
C GLU A 334 -9.28 -4.63 25.33
N PRO A 335 -10.53 -4.21 25.07
CA PRO A 335 -10.89 -3.53 23.84
C PRO A 335 -10.01 -2.30 23.60
N THR A 336 -9.33 -2.25 22.46
CA THR A 336 -8.43 -1.17 22.08
C THR A 336 -8.01 -1.33 20.62
N ASP A 337 -7.54 -0.23 20.03
CA ASP A 337 -6.77 -0.21 18.77
C ASP A 337 -5.27 0.05 19.05
N PRO A 338 -4.39 -0.17 18.07
CA PRO A 338 -2.96 0.08 18.24
C PRO A 338 -2.61 1.53 18.58
N ASP A 339 -3.31 2.53 18.01
CA ASP A 339 -3.11 3.96 18.32
C ASP A 339 -3.40 4.24 19.80
N GLU A 340 -4.55 3.81 20.28
CA GLU A 340 -4.96 3.98 21.68
C GLU A 340 -4.02 3.24 22.64
N PHE A 341 -3.64 1.99 22.30
CA PHE A 341 -2.72 1.19 23.10
C PHE A 341 -1.36 1.89 23.26
N ILE A 342 -0.78 2.36 22.15
CA ILE A 342 0.52 3.06 22.18
C ILE A 342 0.43 4.36 22.98
N ARG A 343 -0.64 5.15 22.80
CA ARG A 343 -0.84 6.40 23.54
C ARG A 343 -1.02 6.18 25.04
N LYS A 344 -1.68 5.08 25.44
CA LYS A 344 -1.92 4.76 26.86
C LYS A 344 -0.72 4.08 27.52
N ARG A 345 -0.05 3.13 26.83
CA ARG A 345 0.95 2.23 27.44
C ARG A 345 2.38 2.44 26.94
N GLY A 346 2.55 3.28 25.90
CA GLY A 346 3.84 3.61 25.31
C GLY A 346 4.33 2.62 24.24
N GLY A 347 5.34 3.06 23.49
CA GLY A 347 5.92 2.27 22.39
C GLY A 347 6.56 0.96 22.84
N ASP A 348 7.27 0.96 23.97
CA ASP A 348 7.91 -0.24 24.49
C ASP A 348 6.92 -1.35 24.81
N ALA A 349 5.74 -1.00 25.37
CA ALA A 349 4.66 -1.93 25.62
C ALA A 349 4.12 -2.53 24.31
N PHE A 350 4.03 -1.73 23.25
CA PHE A 350 3.58 -2.23 21.95
C PHE A 350 4.64 -3.10 21.27
N ILE A 351 5.93 -2.77 21.39
CA ILE A 351 7.02 -3.65 20.93
C ILE A 351 6.95 -5.00 21.65
N LYS A 352 6.69 -4.99 22.96
CA LYS A 352 6.52 -6.23 23.72
C LYS A 352 5.31 -7.02 23.22
N LEU A 353 4.16 -6.35 22.98
CA LEU A 353 2.97 -6.97 22.41
C LEU A 353 3.25 -7.67 21.07
N LEU A 354 4.03 -7.02 20.20
CA LEU A 354 4.43 -7.60 18.90
C LEU A 354 5.35 -8.80 19.07
N ARG A 355 6.28 -8.76 20.02
CA ARG A 355 7.18 -9.90 20.33
C ARG A 355 6.45 -11.09 20.93
N ASP A 356 5.45 -10.83 21.76
CA ASP A 356 4.64 -11.84 22.44
C ASP A 356 3.47 -12.33 21.56
N ALA A 357 3.42 -11.93 20.27
CA ALA A 357 2.39 -12.36 19.34
C ALA A 357 2.42 -13.90 19.18
N LEU A 358 1.24 -14.49 19.18
CA LEU A 358 1.07 -15.93 19.08
C LEU A 358 1.07 -16.39 17.62
N PRO A 359 1.60 -17.57 17.28
CA PRO A 359 1.31 -18.21 16.02
C PRO A 359 -0.21 -18.25 15.79
N TRP A 360 -0.66 -18.02 14.57
CA TRP A 360 -2.09 -17.85 14.27
C TRP A 360 -2.95 -19.03 14.76
N TRP A 361 -2.47 -20.27 14.71
CA TRP A 361 -3.22 -21.46 15.18
C TRP A 361 -3.34 -21.49 16.71
N GLU A 362 -2.30 -21.06 17.44
CA GLU A 362 -2.33 -20.96 18.89
C GLU A 362 -3.29 -19.86 19.34
N TYR A 363 -3.30 -18.71 18.63
CA TYR A 363 -4.29 -17.67 18.86
C TYR A 363 -5.71 -18.19 18.70
N VAL A 364 -5.99 -18.92 17.61
CA VAL A 364 -7.31 -19.52 17.34
C VAL A 364 -7.72 -20.48 18.44
N TYR A 365 -6.80 -21.35 18.88
CA TYR A 365 -7.05 -22.27 19.99
C TYR A 365 -7.40 -21.52 21.27
N LYS A 366 -6.57 -20.51 21.65
CA LYS A 366 -6.77 -19.70 22.85
C LYS A 366 -8.12 -18.97 22.87
N VAL A 367 -8.56 -18.42 21.74
CA VAL A 367 -9.86 -17.74 21.65
C VAL A 367 -11.02 -18.70 21.71
N LYS A 368 -10.93 -19.87 21.07
CA LYS A 368 -11.99 -20.90 21.09
C LYS A 368 -12.12 -21.61 22.44
N SER A 369 -11.01 -21.78 23.19
CA SER A 369 -11.04 -22.42 24.50
C SER A 369 -11.60 -21.55 25.62
N LYS A 370 -11.77 -20.24 25.39
CA LYS A 370 -12.42 -19.30 26.33
C LYS A 370 -13.93 -19.16 26.11
N ARG A 371 -14.49 -19.81 25.10
CA ARG A 371 -15.93 -19.92 24.83
C ARG A 371 -16.49 -21.19 25.45
#